data_d085535cbf4e32dd6c7f71544043aa67
#
_entry.id   d085535cbf4e32dd6c7f71544043aa67
#
_cell.length_a   1.000
_cell.length_b   1.000
_cell.length_c   1.000
_cell.angle_alpha   90.00
_cell.angle_beta   90.00
_cell.angle_gamma   90.00
#
_symmetry.space_group_name_H-M   'P 1'
#
loop_
_entity.id
_entity.type
_entity.pdbx_description
1 polymer ?
#
loop_
_entity_poly.entity_id
_entity_poly.type
_entity_poly.pdbx_seq_one_letter_code
_entity_poly.pdbx_strand_id
1 'polypeptide(L)'
;YLRTNQQCVDLNRNFPTHWETTEFGYGLDSSDPTAGTYRGPRPASAPETAAVLSVFEMQRPDVVFSYHCLASICGVPALTSRYAEQDADFAQHAEALLQPFARGLHPDLGYETGWLGYGCSAGSLPAWLYERYGIPAFDLEAGADPEALQKCRVDATDRALLEDYQLRHARALREVATTLAT
;
A
#
# COMPACT_ATOMS: atom_id res chain seq x y z
N TYR A 1 12.60 -0.34 -15.25
CA TYR A 1 11.94 -0.42 -13.95
C TYR A 1 12.30 -1.74 -13.28
N LEU A 2 12.90 -1.70 -12.11
CA LEU A 2 13.23 -2.88 -11.33
C LEU A 2 12.24 -2.96 -10.17
N ARG A 3 11.52 -4.08 -10.06
CA ARG A 3 10.60 -4.38 -8.97
C ARG A 3 11.34 -4.75 -7.68
N THR A 4 12.51 -5.36 -7.81
CA THR A 4 13.32 -5.89 -6.73
C THR A 4 14.49 -4.96 -6.39
N ASN A 5 15.04 -5.11 -5.18
CA ASN A 5 16.28 -4.45 -4.80
C ASN A 5 17.51 -5.10 -5.48
N GLN A 6 18.74 -4.64 -5.15
CA GLN A 6 19.98 -5.17 -5.72
C GLN A 6 20.25 -6.65 -5.40
N GLN A 7 19.58 -7.19 -4.38
CA GLN A 7 19.66 -8.61 -4.00
C GLN A 7 18.53 -9.44 -4.63
N CYS A 8 17.84 -8.89 -5.61
CA CYS A 8 16.69 -9.47 -6.28
C CYS A 8 15.48 -9.72 -5.37
N VAL A 9 15.40 -9.10 -4.19
CA VAL A 9 14.29 -9.27 -3.25
C VAL A 9 13.18 -8.26 -3.55
N ASP A 10 11.94 -8.74 -3.69
CA ASP A 10 10.74 -7.91 -3.64
C ASP A 10 10.48 -7.52 -2.18
N LEU A 11 10.70 -6.24 -1.84
CA LEU A 11 10.61 -5.76 -0.47
C LEU A 11 9.22 -5.98 0.12
N ASN A 12 8.17 -5.83 -0.69
CA ASN A 12 6.79 -6.05 -0.27
C ASN A 12 6.38 -7.54 -0.27
N ARG A 13 7.35 -8.43 -0.21
CA ARG A 13 7.24 -9.87 0.05
C ARG A 13 8.19 -10.31 1.16
N ASN A 14 8.92 -9.38 1.78
CA ASN A 14 10.01 -9.70 2.71
C ASN A 14 9.70 -9.37 4.18
N PHE A 15 8.52 -8.81 4.48
CA PHE A 15 8.09 -8.55 5.87
C PHE A 15 7.80 -9.83 6.63
N PRO A 16 8.04 -9.87 7.97
CA PRO A 16 7.91 -11.07 8.79
C PRO A 16 6.46 -11.35 9.22
N THR A 17 5.57 -11.52 8.24
CA THR A 17 4.17 -11.91 8.43
C THR A 17 3.81 -12.99 7.42
N HIS A 18 3.39 -14.15 7.89
CA HIS A 18 3.08 -15.34 7.07
C HIS A 18 4.14 -15.64 5.98
N TRP A 19 5.35 -15.17 6.17
CA TRP A 19 6.41 -15.18 5.16
C TRP A 19 6.72 -16.59 4.64
N GLU A 20 6.52 -17.61 5.47
CA GLU A 20 6.81 -19.00 5.13
C GLU A 20 5.71 -19.63 4.26
N THR A 21 4.55 -19.00 4.21
CA THR A 21 3.43 -19.47 3.42
C THR A 21 3.48 -18.87 2.02
N THR A 22 3.28 -19.70 0.99
CA THR A 22 3.09 -19.21 -0.37
C THR A 22 1.60 -18.96 -0.56
N GLU A 23 1.19 -17.71 -0.48
CA GLU A 23 -0.20 -17.34 -0.66
C GLU A 23 -0.40 -16.57 -1.95
N PHE A 24 -1.58 -16.76 -2.55
CA PHE A 24 -2.04 -15.91 -3.62
C PHE A 24 -2.49 -14.58 -3.05
N GLY A 25 -1.71 -13.55 -3.31
CA GLY A 25 -2.11 -12.15 -3.22
C GLY A 25 -2.11 -11.53 -4.61
N TYR A 26 -1.95 -10.23 -4.69
CA TYR A 26 -1.70 -9.56 -5.96
C TYR A 26 -0.27 -9.87 -6.44
N GLY A 27 -0.14 -10.97 -7.14
CA GLY A 27 1.12 -11.57 -7.56
C GLY A 27 1.58 -12.68 -6.60
N LEU A 28 2.05 -13.77 -7.19
CA LEU A 28 2.66 -14.88 -6.46
C LEU A 28 3.92 -14.38 -5.76
N ASP A 29 3.99 -14.55 -4.45
CA ASP A 29 5.29 -14.50 -3.82
C ASP A 29 6.08 -15.75 -4.20
N SER A 30 7.38 -15.63 -4.32
CA SER A 30 8.25 -16.70 -4.83
C SER A 30 9.45 -16.94 -3.94
N SER A 31 9.79 -18.22 -3.79
CA SER A 31 11.06 -18.64 -3.22
C SER A 31 12.18 -18.75 -4.28
N ASP A 32 11.86 -18.56 -5.56
CA ASP A 32 12.82 -18.55 -6.65
C ASP A 32 13.54 -17.21 -6.75
N PRO A 33 14.88 -17.17 -6.56
CA PRO A 33 15.65 -15.93 -6.63
C PRO A 33 15.62 -15.22 -7.99
N THR A 34 15.16 -15.89 -9.03
CA THR A 34 15.03 -15.33 -10.40
C THR A 34 13.68 -14.70 -10.66
N ALA A 35 12.71 -14.90 -9.76
CA ALA A 35 11.38 -14.36 -9.89
C ALA A 35 11.34 -12.88 -9.47
N GLY A 36 10.57 -12.07 -10.21
CA GLY A 36 10.35 -10.66 -9.86
C GLY A 36 9.60 -10.43 -8.54
N THR A 37 9.04 -11.48 -7.94
CA THR A 37 8.35 -11.48 -6.65
C THR A 37 9.11 -12.32 -5.60
N TYR A 38 10.43 -12.44 -5.75
CA TYR A 38 11.27 -13.19 -4.82
C TYR A 38 11.21 -12.59 -3.41
N ARG A 39 10.77 -13.39 -2.44
CA ARG A 39 10.57 -12.95 -1.05
C ARG A 39 11.85 -12.88 -0.19
N GLY A 40 13.01 -13.20 -0.78
CA GLY A 40 14.28 -13.28 -0.04
C GLY A 40 14.52 -14.67 0.59
N PRO A 41 15.74 -14.90 1.13
CA PRO A 41 16.10 -16.20 1.75
C PRO A 41 15.50 -16.38 3.16
N ARG A 42 15.03 -15.33 3.81
CA ARG A 42 14.38 -15.32 5.12
C ARG A 42 13.60 -14.01 5.29
N PRO A 43 12.64 -13.96 6.25
CA PRO A 43 11.94 -12.71 6.54
C PRO A 43 12.95 -11.63 6.96
N ALA A 44 12.67 -10.40 6.56
CA ALA A 44 13.52 -9.23 6.80
C ALA A 44 14.99 -9.42 6.41
N SER A 45 15.24 -10.20 5.34
CA SER A 45 16.60 -10.39 4.81
C SER A 45 17.12 -9.16 4.08
N ALA A 46 16.24 -8.37 3.50
CA ALA A 46 16.61 -7.13 2.83
C ALA A 46 16.91 -6.03 3.86
N PRO A 47 18.03 -5.31 3.74
CA PRO A 47 18.37 -4.24 4.66
C PRO A 47 17.35 -3.10 4.67
N GLU A 48 16.71 -2.84 3.55
CA GLU A 48 15.63 -1.86 3.43
C GLU A 48 14.41 -2.28 4.27
N THR A 49 13.99 -3.53 4.20
CA THR A 49 12.92 -4.07 5.04
C THR A 49 13.29 -3.99 6.51
N ALA A 50 14.50 -4.39 6.89
CA ALA A 50 14.97 -4.31 8.26
C ALA A 50 14.99 -2.86 8.80
N ALA A 51 15.37 -1.89 7.97
CA ALA A 51 15.33 -0.47 8.34
C ALA A 51 13.90 0.02 8.58
N VAL A 52 12.95 -0.35 7.72
CA VAL A 52 11.52 -0.01 7.89
C VAL A 52 10.97 -0.61 9.18
N LEU A 53 11.25 -1.89 9.46
CA LEU A 53 10.85 -2.54 10.71
C LEU A 53 11.37 -1.78 11.94
N SER A 54 12.65 -1.38 11.94
CA SER A 54 13.26 -0.63 13.04
C SER A 54 12.56 0.72 13.28
N VAL A 55 12.14 1.42 12.22
CA VAL A 55 11.36 2.66 12.35
C VAL A 55 10.04 2.40 13.06
N PHE A 56 9.30 1.37 12.66
CA PHE A 56 8.01 1.06 13.27
C PHE A 56 8.11 0.46 14.66
N GLU A 57 9.23 -0.13 15.04
CA GLU A 57 9.50 -0.52 16.42
C GLU A 57 9.71 0.68 17.35
N MET A 58 10.32 1.76 16.83
CA MET A 58 10.55 3.00 17.59
C MET A 58 9.36 3.94 17.60
N GLN A 59 8.56 3.95 16.53
CA GLN A 59 7.45 4.88 16.34
C GLN A 59 6.20 4.12 15.90
N ARG A 60 5.07 4.44 16.52
CA ARG A 60 3.75 3.87 16.17
C ARG A 60 2.91 4.95 15.51
N PRO A 61 2.87 5.01 14.18
CA PRO A 61 1.98 5.93 13.48
C PRO A 61 0.53 5.47 13.60
N ASP A 62 -0.40 6.39 13.47
CA ASP A 62 -1.84 6.08 13.44
C ASP A 62 -2.25 5.46 12.10
N VAL A 63 -1.51 5.75 11.05
CA VAL A 63 -1.76 5.24 9.69
C VAL A 63 -0.48 5.22 8.87
N VAL A 64 -0.40 4.30 7.92
CA VAL A 64 0.73 4.21 6.96
C VAL A 64 0.21 4.20 5.52
N PHE A 65 0.76 5.08 4.69
CA PHE A 65 0.54 5.09 3.25
C PHE A 65 1.84 4.71 2.53
N SER A 66 1.82 3.55 1.90
CA SER A 66 2.91 3.02 1.07
C SER A 66 2.59 3.27 -0.39
N TYR A 67 3.34 4.14 -1.03
CA TYR A 67 3.08 4.50 -2.44
C TYR A 67 3.66 3.46 -3.38
N HIS A 68 2.79 2.89 -4.19
CA HIS A 68 3.10 1.97 -5.26
C HIS A 68 2.83 2.60 -6.62
N CYS A 69 3.54 2.16 -7.65
CA CYS A 69 3.18 2.50 -9.01
C CYS A 69 2.21 1.46 -9.54
N LEU A 70 1.18 1.95 -10.19
CA LEU A 70 0.14 1.16 -10.79
C LEU A 70 0.70 0.21 -11.85
N ALA A 71 0.87 -1.02 -11.51
CA ALA A 71 1.29 -2.01 -12.51
C ALA A 71 0.18 -2.98 -12.92
N SER A 72 -0.77 -3.29 -12.05
CA SER A 72 -1.62 -4.45 -12.27
C SER A 72 -3.03 -4.38 -11.69
N ILE A 73 -3.38 -3.33 -10.92
CA ILE A 73 -4.64 -3.31 -10.19
C ILE A 73 -5.41 -2.05 -10.50
N CYS A 74 -6.10 -2.08 -11.64
CA CYS A 74 -7.04 -1.04 -11.98
C CYS A 74 -8.32 -1.24 -11.16
N GLY A 75 -8.72 -0.24 -10.39
CA GLY A 75 -10.01 -0.22 -9.73
C GLY A 75 -10.01 -0.30 -8.22
N VAL A 76 -8.86 -0.57 -7.59
CA VAL A 76 -8.74 -0.55 -6.12
C VAL A 76 -7.60 0.37 -5.71
N PRO A 77 -7.88 1.64 -5.35
CA PRO A 77 -6.85 2.63 -5.07
C PRO A 77 -6.01 2.35 -3.83
N ALA A 78 -6.57 1.67 -2.83
CA ALA A 78 -5.90 1.40 -1.57
C ALA A 78 -6.05 -0.07 -1.18
N LEU A 79 -4.92 -0.75 -1.02
CA LEU A 79 -4.89 -2.16 -0.65
C LEU A 79 -4.38 -2.30 0.77
N THR A 80 -5.17 -2.96 1.63
CA THR A 80 -4.78 -3.31 2.99
C THR A 80 -4.59 -4.82 3.18
N SER A 81 -4.31 -5.23 4.40
CA SER A 81 -4.11 -6.62 4.77
C SER A 81 -5.32 -7.51 4.43
N ARG A 82 -5.11 -8.60 3.72
CA ARG A 82 -6.16 -9.61 3.49
C ARG A 82 -6.62 -10.30 4.78
N TYR A 83 -5.77 -10.33 5.79
CA TYR A 83 -6.10 -10.93 7.09
C TYR A 83 -7.07 -10.07 7.92
N ALA A 84 -7.27 -8.82 7.51
CA ALA A 84 -8.23 -7.90 8.11
C ALA A 84 -9.62 -7.96 7.46
N GLU A 85 -9.84 -8.76 6.42
CA GLU A 85 -11.08 -8.76 5.64
C GLU A 85 -12.33 -9.09 6.47
N GLN A 86 -12.18 -9.86 7.55
CA GLN A 86 -13.28 -10.23 8.45
C GLN A 86 -13.30 -9.41 9.74
N ASP A 87 -12.40 -8.43 9.88
CA ASP A 87 -12.30 -7.55 11.05
C ASP A 87 -13.11 -6.27 10.79
N ALA A 88 -14.34 -6.25 11.28
CA ALA A 88 -15.26 -5.14 11.05
C ALA A 88 -14.81 -3.84 11.75
N ASP A 89 -14.17 -3.93 12.90
CA ASP A 89 -13.68 -2.76 13.63
C ASP A 89 -12.48 -2.14 12.90
N PHE A 90 -11.58 -2.97 12.40
CA PHE A 90 -10.49 -2.52 11.55
C PHE A 90 -11.00 -1.90 10.25
N ALA A 91 -11.96 -2.54 9.59
CA ALA A 91 -12.55 -2.03 8.35
C ALA A 91 -13.16 -0.64 8.55
N GLN A 92 -13.93 -0.45 9.61
CA GLN A 92 -14.52 0.85 9.95
C GLN A 92 -13.44 1.91 10.20
N HIS A 93 -12.39 1.57 10.93
CA HIS A 93 -11.26 2.48 11.20
C HIS A 93 -10.50 2.81 9.91
N ALA A 94 -10.19 1.81 9.09
CA ALA A 94 -9.50 2.00 7.82
C ALA A 94 -10.29 2.92 6.87
N GLU A 95 -11.58 2.71 6.73
CA GLU A 95 -12.44 3.57 5.91
C GLU A 95 -12.54 4.98 6.45
N ALA A 96 -12.61 5.17 7.77
CA ALA A 96 -12.62 6.49 8.39
C ALA A 96 -11.37 7.32 8.05
N LEU A 97 -10.23 6.66 7.81
CA LEU A 97 -8.98 7.29 7.36
C LEU A 97 -8.93 7.49 5.85
N LEU A 98 -9.49 6.57 5.07
CA LEU A 98 -9.51 6.66 3.61
C LEU A 98 -10.50 7.71 3.10
N GLN A 99 -11.61 7.95 3.79
CA GLN A 99 -12.59 8.96 3.39
C GLN A 99 -11.99 10.38 3.28
N PRO A 100 -11.28 10.93 4.30
CA PRO A 100 -10.61 12.22 4.16
C PRO A 100 -9.51 12.18 3.10
N PHE A 101 -8.78 11.07 2.97
CA PHE A 101 -7.78 10.90 1.91
C PHE A 101 -8.43 11.02 0.51
N ALA A 102 -9.52 10.32 0.27
CA ALA A 102 -10.24 10.34 -0.99
C ALA A 102 -10.80 11.74 -1.31
N ARG A 103 -11.38 12.44 -0.32
CA ARG A 103 -11.85 13.81 -0.49
C ARG A 103 -10.72 14.78 -0.85
N GLY A 104 -9.55 14.61 -0.27
CA GLY A 104 -8.39 15.42 -0.60
C GLY A 104 -7.85 15.12 -1.99
N LEU A 105 -7.89 13.87 -2.42
CA LEU A 105 -7.43 13.43 -3.73
C LEU A 105 -8.39 13.85 -4.86
N HIS A 106 -9.69 13.66 -4.64
CA HIS A 106 -10.77 13.92 -5.61
C HIS A 106 -11.95 14.65 -4.94
N PRO A 107 -11.85 15.97 -4.67
CA PRO A 107 -12.88 16.71 -3.95
C PRO A 107 -14.25 16.70 -4.63
N ASP A 108 -14.28 16.53 -5.94
CA ASP A 108 -15.50 16.58 -6.74
C ASP A 108 -16.22 15.22 -6.85
N LEU A 109 -15.52 14.11 -6.58
CA LEU A 109 -16.05 12.76 -6.73
C LEU A 109 -16.52 12.13 -5.42
N GLY A 110 -16.00 12.61 -4.30
CA GLY A 110 -16.28 12.04 -2.99
C GLY A 110 -15.66 10.65 -2.78
N TYR A 111 -15.95 10.06 -1.63
CA TYR A 111 -15.54 8.69 -1.32
C TYR A 111 -16.63 7.72 -1.77
N GLU A 112 -16.27 6.80 -2.63
CA GLU A 112 -17.13 5.69 -3.03
C GLU A 112 -16.74 4.41 -2.31
N THR A 113 -17.72 3.56 -2.03
CA THR A 113 -17.48 2.21 -1.51
C THR A 113 -16.69 1.41 -2.54
N GLY A 114 -15.61 0.75 -2.11
CA GLY A 114 -14.73 -0.01 -3.00
C GLY A 114 -13.34 0.59 -3.22
N TRP A 115 -13.04 1.69 -2.56
CA TRP A 115 -11.67 2.22 -2.52
C TRP A 115 -10.72 1.33 -1.73
N LEU A 116 -11.25 0.62 -0.71
CA LEU A 116 -10.49 -0.29 0.11
C LEU A 116 -10.58 -1.71 -0.45
N GLY A 117 -9.42 -2.31 -0.71
CA GLY A 117 -9.29 -3.71 -1.10
C GLY A 117 -8.43 -4.49 -0.12
N TYR A 118 -8.75 -5.76 0.08
CA TYR A 118 -8.05 -6.68 0.97
C TYR A 118 -7.12 -7.59 0.16
N GLY A 119 -6.01 -7.03 -0.34
CA GLY A 119 -5.12 -7.73 -1.27
C GLY A 119 -3.70 -7.97 -0.77
N CYS A 120 -3.27 -7.27 0.28
CA CYS A 120 -1.93 -7.43 0.81
C CYS A 120 -1.79 -8.72 1.61
N SER A 121 -1.03 -9.66 1.08
CA SER A 121 -0.86 -11.01 1.61
C SER A 121 0.47 -11.18 2.38
N ALA A 122 0.92 -12.42 2.48
CA ALA A 122 2.16 -12.81 3.13
C ALA A 122 3.36 -11.93 2.72
N GLY A 123 4.16 -11.52 3.69
CA GLY A 123 5.37 -10.73 3.48
C GLY A 123 5.15 -9.28 3.08
N SER A 124 3.90 -8.77 3.03
CA SER A 124 3.62 -7.38 2.71
C SER A 124 3.65 -6.46 3.93
N LEU A 125 3.95 -5.18 3.70
CA LEU A 125 3.96 -4.16 4.75
C LEU A 125 2.58 -3.99 5.43
N PRO A 126 1.46 -3.83 4.69
CA PRO A 126 0.14 -3.69 5.32
C PRO A 126 -0.26 -4.91 6.15
N ALA A 127 0.02 -6.12 5.68
CA ALA A 127 -0.29 -7.33 6.43
C ALA A 127 0.50 -7.40 7.73
N TRP A 128 1.79 -7.07 7.70
CA TRP A 128 2.63 -7.06 8.89
C TRP A 128 2.19 -6.01 9.91
N LEU A 129 1.86 -4.78 9.47
CA LEU A 129 1.41 -3.71 10.37
C LEU A 129 0.07 -4.04 11.03
N TYR A 130 -0.86 -4.62 10.27
CA TYR A 130 -2.13 -5.07 10.82
C TYR A 130 -1.94 -6.13 11.90
N GLU A 131 -1.24 -7.23 11.59
CA GLU A 131 -1.11 -8.34 12.52
C GLU A 131 -0.26 -8.01 13.75
N ARG A 132 0.77 -7.19 13.56
CA ARG A 132 1.69 -6.87 14.65
C ARG A 132 1.16 -5.78 15.56
N TYR A 133 0.40 -4.82 15.03
CA TYR A 133 0.05 -3.59 15.75
C TYR A 133 -1.40 -3.15 15.59
N GLY A 134 -2.19 -3.75 14.71
CA GLY A 134 -3.53 -3.29 14.35
C GLY A 134 -3.53 -1.93 13.62
N ILE A 135 -2.39 -1.51 13.08
CA ILE A 135 -2.26 -0.21 12.40
C ILE A 135 -2.82 -0.31 10.99
N PRO A 136 -3.76 0.58 10.60
CA PRO A 136 -4.18 0.71 9.21
C PRO A 136 -3.02 1.11 8.32
N ALA A 137 -2.74 0.28 7.34
CA ALA A 137 -1.71 0.54 6.35
C ALA A 137 -2.24 0.20 4.96
N PHE A 138 -1.87 1.04 4.00
CA PHE A 138 -2.39 0.95 2.64
C PHE A 138 -1.25 0.99 1.63
N ASP A 139 -1.19 -0.01 0.76
CA ASP A 139 -0.48 0.11 -0.49
C ASP A 139 -1.35 0.94 -1.43
N LEU A 140 -0.94 2.19 -1.68
CA LEU A 140 -1.64 3.10 -2.56
C LEU A 140 -1.15 2.89 -3.99
N GLU A 141 -2.05 2.47 -4.85
CA GLU A 141 -1.78 2.33 -6.27
C GLU A 141 -1.88 3.71 -6.95
N ALA A 142 -0.80 4.50 -6.82
CA ALA A 142 -0.74 5.84 -7.35
C ALA A 142 -0.88 5.84 -8.88
N GLY A 143 -1.83 6.61 -9.39
CA GLY A 143 -2.23 6.58 -10.80
C GLY A 143 -3.52 5.81 -11.06
N ALA A 144 -4.09 5.16 -10.05
CA ALA A 144 -5.46 4.66 -10.08
C ALA A 144 -6.45 5.82 -9.89
N ASP A 145 -6.47 6.74 -10.84
CA ASP A 145 -7.49 7.77 -10.93
C ASP A 145 -8.82 7.12 -11.39
N PRO A 146 -9.97 7.40 -10.76
CA PRO A 146 -11.25 6.90 -11.22
C PRO A 146 -11.54 7.19 -12.69
N GLU A 147 -11.10 8.33 -13.21
CA GLU A 147 -11.18 8.64 -14.65
C GLU A 147 -10.11 7.89 -15.47
N ALA A 148 -8.97 7.59 -14.86
CA ALA A 148 -7.88 6.82 -15.45
C ALA A 148 -7.99 5.32 -15.21
N LEU A 149 -8.96 4.83 -14.43
CA LEU A 149 -9.22 3.41 -14.18
C LEU A 149 -9.33 2.58 -15.47
N GLN A 150 -9.77 3.19 -16.55
CA GLN A 150 -9.81 2.54 -17.87
C GLN A 150 -8.44 2.48 -18.55
N LYS A 151 -7.48 3.29 -18.15
CA LYS A 151 -6.19 3.42 -18.84
C LYS A 151 -5.00 2.88 -18.08
N CYS A 152 -5.07 2.69 -16.78
CA CYS A 152 -4.00 2.16 -15.91
C CYS A 152 -2.58 2.70 -16.20
N ARG A 153 -2.48 3.90 -16.77
CA ARG A 153 -1.20 4.49 -17.15
C ARG A 153 -1.24 6.00 -16.92
N VAL A 154 -0.39 6.43 -16.01
CA VAL A 154 0.03 7.83 -15.96
C VAL A 154 1.20 7.98 -16.92
N ASP A 155 1.09 8.91 -17.87
CA ASP A 155 2.24 9.26 -18.67
C ASP A 155 3.24 10.03 -17.79
N ALA A 156 4.28 9.35 -17.35
CA ALA A 156 5.32 9.92 -16.50
C ALA A 156 6.13 11.02 -17.19
N THR A 157 5.94 11.25 -18.49
CA THR A 157 6.54 12.36 -19.24
C THR A 157 5.68 13.62 -19.22
N ASP A 158 4.40 13.50 -18.84
CA ASP A 158 3.52 14.66 -18.67
C ASP A 158 3.77 15.34 -17.33
N ARG A 159 4.53 16.42 -17.38
CA ARG A 159 4.95 17.17 -16.22
C ARG A 159 3.78 17.85 -15.48
N ALA A 160 2.79 18.35 -16.23
CA ALA A 160 1.61 19.00 -15.64
C ALA A 160 0.76 17.97 -14.88
N LEU A 161 0.60 16.77 -15.45
CA LEU A 161 -0.09 15.66 -14.79
C LEU A 161 0.62 15.23 -13.51
N LEU A 162 1.95 15.12 -13.51
CA LEU A 162 2.72 14.76 -12.32
C LEU A 162 2.63 15.83 -11.22
N GLU A 163 2.66 17.11 -11.59
CA GLU A 163 2.50 18.22 -10.64
C GLU A 163 1.09 18.23 -10.03
N ASP A 164 0.04 18.02 -10.82
CA ASP A 164 -1.33 17.89 -10.33
C ASP A 164 -1.48 16.71 -9.36
N TYR A 165 -0.90 15.55 -9.72
CA TYR A 165 -0.86 14.37 -8.85
C TYR A 165 -0.22 14.66 -7.49
N GLN A 166 0.95 15.31 -7.48
CA GLN A 166 1.65 15.67 -6.24
C GLN A 166 0.81 16.58 -5.35
N LEU A 167 0.16 17.59 -5.94
CA LEU A 167 -0.71 18.52 -5.22
C LEU A 167 -1.93 17.82 -4.63
N ARG A 168 -2.58 16.93 -5.37
CA ARG A 168 -3.73 16.15 -4.90
C ARG A 168 -3.34 15.24 -3.73
N HIS A 169 -2.23 14.51 -3.84
CA HIS A 169 -1.75 13.65 -2.76
C HIS A 169 -1.33 14.42 -1.52
N ALA A 170 -0.66 15.56 -1.68
CA ALA A 170 -0.32 16.43 -0.56
C ALA A 170 -1.56 16.96 0.17
N ARG A 171 -2.62 17.30 -0.57
CA ARG A 171 -3.92 17.68 0.01
C ARG A 171 -4.57 16.49 0.72
N ALA A 172 -4.58 15.32 0.11
CA ALA A 172 -5.15 14.11 0.68
C ALA A 172 -4.50 13.74 2.03
N LEU A 173 -3.18 13.75 2.11
CA LEU A 173 -2.46 13.51 3.36
C LEU A 173 -2.76 14.57 4.43
N ARG A 174 -2.95 15.83 4.04
CA ARG A 174 -3.34 16.90 4.96
C ARG A 174 -4.74 16.69 5.54
N GLU A 175 -5.70 16.26 4.74
CA GLU A 175 -7.04 15.93 5.21
C GLU A 175 -7.02 14.82 6.26
N VAL A 176 -6.24 13.77 6.04
CA VAL A 176 -6.05 12.70 7.03
C VAL A 176 -5.41 13.23 8.31
N ALA A 177 -4.32 13.98 8.19
CA ALA A 177 -3.64 14.54 9.36
C ALA A 177 -4.54 15.47 10.18
N THR A 178 -5.39 16.25 9.52
CA THR A 178 -6.38 17.10 10.19
C THR A 178 -7.42 16.26 10.93
N THR A 179 -7.87 15.17 10.35
CA THR A 179 -8.84 14.25 10.99
C THR A 179 -8.26 13.57 12.21
N LEU A 180 -6.98 13.19 12.17
CA LEU A 180 -6.29 12.56 13.30
C LEU A 180 -6.01 13.55 14.47
N ALA A 181 -6.00 14.85 14.20
CA ALA A 181 -5.73 15.88 15.21
C ALA A 181 -6.98 16.33 15.99
N THR A 182 -8.17 15.87 15.61
CA THR A 182 -9.47 16.21 16.24
C THR A 182 -9.94 15.13 17.18
#